data_36852ff2b2ec37e36af6519f4d775d94
#
_entry.id   36852ff2b2ec37e36af6519f4d775d94
#
_cell.length_a   1.000
_cell.length_b   1.000
_cell.length_c   1.000
_cell.angle_alpha   90.00
_cell.angle_beta   90.00
_cell.angle_gamma   90.00
#
_symmetry.space_group_name_H-M   'P 1'
#
loop_
_entity.id
_entity.type
_entity.pdbx_description
1 polymer ?
#
loop_
_entity_poly.entity_id
_entity_poly.type
_entity_poly.pdbx_seq_one_letter_code
_entity_poly.pdbx_strand_id
1 'polypeptide(L)'
;MPIYSDIGISTGAYAAFSLGAALLRIGEIAPEVEVLSLGRHSLLDPANARVVELAGLPFSVHGPFLHFEFGSRSSAAHRAAVDLHRRHLAATAELGGRLYVVHPDLQRRQRLLDRRTVYLLESAFEELAELQDESGVTIAVENLPFARHSHFRAPGDLDLRGLGLALDIGHAAATGTLAHWLEDETHDLRHVHLHDNEGLPGGDQHLPLGRGIIDVAPVIAAARSAEASLVLEHKNEADVIESLRHLHERGLIERS
;
A
#
# COMPACT_ATOMS: atom_id res chain seq x y z
N MET A 1 -14.76 -3.10 -21.26
CA MET A 1 -15.26 -1.94 -20.47
C MET A 1 -14.33 -0.76 -20.76
N PRO A 2 -14.71 0.48 -20.50
CA PRO A 2 -13.79 1.61 -20.66
C PRO A 2 -12.71 1.56 -19.58
N ILE A 3 -11.49 1.94 -19.97
CA ILE A 3 -10.34 2.04 -19.06
C ILE A 3 -10.38 3.42 -18.40
N TYR A 4 -10.22 3.47 -17.08
CA TYR A 4 -10.08 4.71 -16.33
C TYR A 4 -8.59 5.07 -16.25
N SER A 5 -8.23 6.32 -16.59
CA SER A 5 -6.85 6.78 -16.54
C SER A 5 -6.39 7.09 -15.12
N ASP A 6 -5.07 7.08 -14.94
CA ASP A 6 -4.37 7.60 -13.74
C ASP A 6 -4.74 6.93 -12.41
N ILE A 7 -5.21 5.67 -12.45
CA ILE A 7 -5.55 4.93 -11.25
C ILE A 7 -5.23 3.44 -11.41
N GLY A 8 -4.59 2.86 -10.41
CA GLY A 8 -4.36 1.44 -10.25
C GLY A 8 -5.42 0.77 -9.38
N ILE A 9 -5.47 -0.54 -9.41
CA ILE A 9 -6.38 -1.35 -8.60
C ILE A 9 -5.59 -2.45 -7.90
N SER A 10 -5.77 -2.58 -6.57
CA SER A 10 -5.17 -3.66 -5.79
C SER A 10 -5.84 -5.00 -6.07
N THR A 11 -5.02 -6.05 -6.27
CA THR A 11 -5.52 -7.43 -6.39
C THR A 11 -6.15 -7.95 -5.10
N GLY A 12 -6.06 -7.20 -4.00
CA GLY A 12 -6.77 -7.46 -2.75
C GLY A 12 -8.27 -7.62 -2.95
N ALA A 13 -8.89 -6.77 -3.79
CA ALA A 13 -10.31 -6.85 -4.15
C ALA A 13 -10.69 -8.15 -4.89
N TYR A 14 -9.71 -8.86 -5.42
CA TYR A 14 -9.84 -10.08 -6.22
C TYR A 14 -9.23 -11.30 -5.54
N ALA A 15 -9.00 -11.29 -4.24
CA ALA A 15 -8.33 -12.36 -3.49
C ALA A 15 -9.01 -13.74 -3.59
N ALA A 16 -10.30 -13.79 -3.97
CA ALA A 16 -11.02 -15.02 -4.22
C ALA A 16 -10.63 -15.69 -5.54
N PHE A 17 -10.06 -14.95 -6.50
CA PHE A 17 -9.67 -15.42 -7.83
C PHE A 17 -8.18 -15.86 -7.84
N SER A 18 -7.75 -16.53 -8.91
CA SER A 18 -6.32 -16.68 -9.21
C SER A 18 -5.74 -15.33 -9.63
N LEU A 19 -4.43 -15.12 -9.47
CA LEU A 19 -3.79 -13.86 -9.88
C LEU A 19 -4.04 -13.56 -11.37
N GLY A 20 -3.95 -14.56 -12.27
CA GLY A 20 -4.23 -14.36 -13.69
C GLY A 20 -5.66 -13.89 -13.98
N ALA A 21 -6.64 -14.43 -13.27
CA ALA A 21 -8.03 -13.97 -13.42
C ALA A 21 -8.23 -12.56 -12.86
N ALA A 22 -7.53 -12.19 -11.77
CA ALA A 22 -7.52 -10.84 -11.23
C ALA A 22 -6.92 -9.83 -12.22
N LEU A 23 -5.74 -10.13 -12.77
CA LEU A 23 -5.06 -9.26 -13.73
C LEU A 23 -5.86 -9.03 -15.01
N LEU A 24 -6.51 -10.08 -15.53
CA LEU A 24 -7.41 -9.94 -16.70
C LEU A 24 -8.57 -8.98 -16.43
N ARG A 25 -9.23 -9.10 -15.26
CA ARG A 25 -10.36 -8.24 -14.88
C ARG A 25 -9.91 -6.79 -14.63
N ILE A 26 -8.79 -6.60 -13.95
CA ILE A 26 -8.24 -5.26 -13.69
C ILE A 26 -7.82 -4.61 -15.00
N GLY A 27 -7.12 -5.29 -15.89
CA GLY A 27 -6.67 -4.76 -17.18
C GLY A 27 -7.80 -4.34 -18.13
N GLU A 28 -9.05 -4.80 -17.90
CA GLU A 28 -10.22 -4.32 -18.62
C GLU A 28 -10.73 -2.94 -18.16
N ILE A 29 -10.31 -2.47 -16.97
CA ILE A 29 -10.88 -1.27 -16.32
C ILE A 29 -9.84 -0.26 -15.82
N ALA A 30 -8.57 -0.67 -15.63
CA ALA A 30 -7.49 0.19 -15.16
C ALA A 30 -6.17 -0.08 -15.89
N PRO A 31 -5.31 0.94 -16.05
CA PRO A 31 -4.03 0.82 -16.74
C PRO A 31 -2.91 0.21 -15.88
N GLU A 32 -3.10 0.15 -14.58
CA GLU A 32 -2.10 -0.27 -13.60
C GLU A 32 -2.72 -1.18 -12.54
N VAL A 33 -1.89 -2.06 -11.97
CA VAL A 33 -2.30 -2.98 -10.91
C VAL A 33 -1.33 -2.90 -9.73
N GLU A 34 -1.87 -2.99 -8.52
CA GLU A 34 -1.07 -3.34 -7.36
C GLU A 34 -1.26 -4.82 -7.02
N VAL A 35 -0.17 -5.59 -7.05
CA VAL A 35 -0.20 -7.00 -6.67
C VAL A 35 -0.04 -7.11 -5.15
N LEU A 36 -1.11 -7.43 -4.43
CA LEU A 36 -1.02 -7.84 -3.03
C LEU A 36 -0.33 -9.22 -2.95
N SER A 37 0.99 -9.21 -2.74
CA SER A 37 1.84 -10.40 -2.79
C SER A 37 1.70 -11.27 -1.54
N LEU A 38 0.49 -11.77 -1.30
CA LEU A 38 0.10 -12.57 -0.14
C LEU A 38 -0.73 -13.78 -0.56
N GLY A 39 -0.50 -14.93 0.08
CA GLY A 39 -1.27 -16.14 -0.14
C GLY A 39 -1.22 -16.61 -1.60
N ARG A 40 -2.40 -16.73 -2.25
CA ARG A 40 -2.46 -17.22 -3.64
C ARG A 40 -1.97 -16.24 -4.70
N HIS A 41 -1.73 -14.98 -4.34
CA HIS A 41 -1.16 -13.95 -5.23
C HIS A 41 0.33 -13.71 -4.98
N SER A 42 0.99 -14.51 -4.13
CA SER A 42 2.41 -14.34 -3.80
C SER A 42 3.28 -14.40 -5.04
N LEU A 43 4.12 -13.39 -5.26
CA LEU A 43 5.11 -13.35 -6.35
C LEU A 43 6.30 -14.31 -6.13
N LEU A 44 6.43 -14.90 -4.94
CA LEU A 44 7.40 -15.98 -4.69
C LEU A 44 6.93 -17.31 -5.27
N ASP A 45 5.70 -17.42 -5.75
CA ASP A 45 5.24 -18.54 -6.57
C ASP A 45 5.64 -18.29 -8.03
N PRO A 46 6.50 -19.13 -8.65
CA PRO A 46 6.93 -18.94 -10.03
C PRO A 46 5.79 -18.91 -11.05
N ALA A 47 4.67 -19.58 -10.76
CA ALA A 47 3.49 -19.54 -11.62
C ALA A 47 2.86 -18.14 -11.63
N ASN A 48 2.78 -17.48 -10.48
CA ASN A 48 2.30 -16.10 -10.37
C ASN A 48 3.24 -15.10 -11.02
N ALA A 49 4.56 -15.24 -10.81
CA ALA A 49 5.57 -14.41 -11.48
C ALA A 49 5.41 -14.47 -13.01
N ARG A 50 5.26 -15.66 -13.55
CA ARG A 50 5.03 -15.86 -14.99
C ARG A 50 3.71 -15.22 -15.48
N VAL A 51 2.68 -15.23 -14.67
CA VAL A 51 1.38 -14.62 -14.99
C VAL A 51 1.50 -13.09 -15.06
N VAL A 52 2.22 -12.47 -14.13
CA VAL A 52 2.48 -11.01 -14.14
C VAL A 52 3.27 -10.62 -15.38
N GLU A 53 4.34 -11.35 -15.69
CA GLU A 53 5.15 -11.13 -16.89
C GLU A 53 4.30 -11.19 -18.17
N LEU A 54 3.41 -12.18 -18.29
CA LEU A 54 2.55 -12.36 -19.45
C LEU A 54 1.44 -11.32 -19.55
N ALA A 55 0.96 -10.80 -18.42
CA ALA A 55 -0.07 -9.75 -18.41
C ALA A 55 0.45 -8.43 -18.98
N GLY A 56 1.75 -8.12 -18.78
CA GLY A 56 2.39 -6.92 -19.34
C GLY A 56 1.80 -5.60 -18.84
N LEU A 57 1.06 -5.61 -17.73
CA LEU A 57 0.52 -4.41 -17.09
C LEU A 57 1.62 -3.74 -16.26
N PRO A 58 1.71 -2.41 -16.26
CA PRO A 58 2.45 -1.69 -15.23
C PRO A 58 1.95 -2.10 -13.84
N PHE A 59 2.87 -2.32 -12.90
CA PHE A 59 2.46 -2.77 -11.58
C PHE A 59 3.36 -2.27 -10.45
N SER A 60 2.73 -2.10 -9.28
CA SER A 60 3.33 -2.02 -7.97
C SER A 60 3.09 -3.32 -7.19
N VAL A 61 3.76 -3.48 -6.08
CA VAL A 61 3.59 -4.64 -5.21
C VAL A 61 3.34 -4.20 -3.78
N HIS A 62 2.26 -4.67 -3.19
CA HIS A 62 2.06 -4.63 -1.76
C HIS A 62 2.70 -5.87 -1.14
N GLY A 63 3.72 -5.69 -0.32
CA GLY A 63 4.43 -6.76 0.35
C GLY A 63 3.58 -7.51 1.38
N PRO A 64 4.00 -8.70 1.81
CA PRO A 64 3.30 -9.45 2.85
C PRO A 64 3.38 -8.71 4.19
N PHE A 65 2.26 -8.59 4.89
CA PHE A 65 2.14 -7.87 6.17
C PHE A 65 1.69 -8.76 7.34
N LEU A 66 1.24 -9.98 7.06
CA LEU A 66 0.78 -10.90 8.11
C LEU A 66 1.96 -11.70 8.68
N HIS A 67 2.06 -11.73 10.01
CA HIS A 67 3.04 -12.54 10.78
C HIS A 67 4.50 -12.09 10.68
N PHE A 68 4.80 -10.94 10.08
CA PHE A 68 6.15 -10.41 9.94
C PHE A 68 6.24 -9.07 10.66
N GLU A 69 7.17 -8.96 11.62
CA GLU A 69 7.32 -7.78 12.45
C GLU A 69 8.78 -7.29 12.39
N PHE A 70 9.02 -6.17 11.70
CA PHE A 70 10.33 -5.51 11.71
C PHE A 70 10.72 -5.06 13.13
N GLY A 71 9.75 -4.60 13.93
CA GLY A 71 9.95 -4.20 15.33
C GLY A 71 10.12 -5.37 16.31
N SER A 72 10.32 -6.61 15.85
CA SER A 72 10.47 -7.77 16.73
C SER A 72 11.74 -7.72 17.57
N ARG A 73 11.59 -7.96 18.88
CA ARG A 73 12.73 -8.09 19.81
C ARG A 73 13.51 -9.38 19.64
N SER A 74 12.97 -10.35 18.92
CA SER A 74 13.67 -11.56 18.50
C SER A 74 14.49 -11.26 17.26
N SER A 75 15.81 -11.28 17.36
CA SER A 75 16.68 -11.07 16.20
C SER A 75 16.45 -12.08 15.07
N ALA A 76 15.99 -13.27 15.38
CA ALA A 76 15.63 -14.27 14.36
C ALA A 76 14.34 -13.88 13.62
N ALA A 77 13.32 -13.39 14.34
CA ALA A 77 12.07 -12.94 13.72
C ALA A 77 12.28 -11.66 12.91
N HIS A 78 13.05 -10.71 13.44
CA HIS A 78 13.44 -9.50 12.69
C HIS A 78 14.13 -9.84 11.37
N ARG A 79 15.21 -10.67 11.41
CA ARG A 79 15.90 -11.10 10.19
C ARG A 79 14.99 -11.85 9.22
N ALA A 80 14.08 -12.70 9.72
CA ALA A 80 13.13 -13.40 8.87
C ALA A 80 12.16 -12.45 8.15
N ALA A 81 11.75 -11.35 8.81
CA ALA A 81 10.94 -10.31 8.18
C ALA A 81 11.72 -9.61 7.06
N VAL A 82 12.93 -9.14 7.33
CA VAL A 82 13.78 -8.48 6.32
C VAL A 82 14.09 -9.43 5.15
N ASP A 83 14.46 -10.69 5.40
CA ASP A 83 14.74 -11.66 4.36
C ASP A 83 13.52 -11.99 3.48
N LEU A 84 12.33 -12.01 4.06
CA LEU A 84 11.10 -12.20 3.29
C LEU A 84 10.87 -11.03 2.33
N HIS A 85 10.98 -9.79 2.84
CA HIS A 85 10.81 -8.60 2.02
C HIS A 85 11.89 -8.48 0.95
N ARG A 86 13.14 -8.82 1.26
CA ARG A 86 14.25 -8.91 0.28
C ARG A 86 13.88 -9.81 -0.91
N ARG A 87 13.32 -10.99 -0.64
CA ARG A 87 12.92 -11.94 -1.68
C ARG A 87 11.77 -11.41 -2.55
N HIS A 88 10.76 -10.79 -1.95
CA HIS A 88 9.66 -10.18 -2.68
C HIS A 88 10.13 -8.98 -3.51
N LEU A 89 11.01 -8.15 -2.95
CA LEU A 89 11.59 -7.01 -3.65
C LEU A 89 12.43 -7.45 -4.86
N ALA A 90 13.24 -8.50 -4.70
CA ALA A 90 13.99 -9.09 -5.81
C ALA A 90 13.05 -9.59 -6.92
N ALA A 91 11.98 -10.32 -6.58
CA ALA A 91 10.97 -10.75 -7.54
C ALA A 91 10.25 -9.56 -8.20
N THR A 92 9.99 -8.48 -7.47
CA THR A 92 9.40 -7.24 -8.00
C THR A 92 10.33 -6.61 -9.05
N ALA A 93 11.63 -6.48 -8.73
CA ALA A 93 12.63 -5.92 -9.63
C ALA A 93 12.80 -6.77 -10.90
N GLU A 94 12.92 -8.10 -10.75
CA GLU A 94 13.07 -9.04 -11.87
C GLU A 94 11.89 -8.97 -12.85
N LEU A 95 10.69 -8.72 -12.35
CA LEU A 95 9.48 -8.58 -13.17
C LEU A 95 9.25 -7.16 -13.70
N GLY A 96 10.11 -6.19 -13.36
CA GLY A 96 10.01 -4.80 -13.80
C GLY A 96 9.02 -3.94 -13.02
N GLY A 97 8.61 -4.36 -11.82
CA GLY A 97 7.83 -3.52 -10.89
C GLY A 97 8.67 -2.35 -10.38
N ARG A 98 8.03 -1.20 -10.15
CA ARG A 98 8.74 0.05 -9.82
C ARG A 98 8.57 0.50 -8.37
N LEU A 99 7.55 0.01 -7.69
CA LEU A 99 7.20 0.40 -6.33
C LEU A 99 6.80 -0.83 -5.50
N TYR A 100 7.21 -0.81 -4.25
CA TYR A 100 6.97 -1.87 -3.28
C TYR A 100 6.50 -1.28 -1.95
N VAL A 101 5.28 -1.58 -1.54
CA VAL A 101 4.70 -1.10 -0.28
C VAL A 101 5.02 -2.06 0.85
N VAL A 102 5.36 -1.52 2.02
CA VAL A 102 5.62 -2.28 3.25
C VAL A 102 4.84 -1.71 4.42
N HIS A 103 4.27 -2.58 5.25
CA HIS A 103 3.81 -2.20 6.58
C HIS A 103 4.98 -2.16 7.57
N PRO A 104 5.11 -1.13 8.40
CA PRO A 104 6.19 -1.08 9.40
C PRO A 104 6.04 -2.18 10.45
N ASP A 105 4.85 -2.29 11.03
CA ASP A 105 4.46 -3.35 11.96
C ASP A 105 2.95 -3.39 12.12
N LEU A 106 2.41 -4.56 12.37
CA LEU A 106 1.03 -4.74 12.80
C LEU A 106 1.04 -5.62 14.06
N GLN A 107 1.14 -5.01 15.23
CA GLN A 107 1.24 -5.74 16.48
C GLN A 107 -0.09 -6.35 16.89
N ARG A 108 -0.16 -7.67 16.96
CA ARG A 108 -1.36 -8.43 17.43
C ARG A 108 -1.64 -8.27 18.92
N ARG A 109 -0.67 -7.85 19.74
CA ARG A 109 -0.82 -7.63 21.17
C ARG A 109 -0.51 -6.18 21.49
N GLN A 110 -1.37 -5.57 22.30
CA GLN A 110 -1.18 -4.24 22.84
C GLN A 110 0.18 -4.17 23.56
N ARG A 111 1.21 -3.73 22.85
CA ARG A 111 2.46 -3.29 23.44
C ARG A 111 2.43 -1.77 23.47
N LEU A 112 2.86 -1.19 24.56
CA LEU A 112 3.09 0.25 24.63
C LEU A 112 4.11 0.62 23.53
N LEU A 113 3.81 1.69 22.80
CA LEU A 113 4.77 2.33 21.89
C LEU A 113 6.04 2.60 22.69
N ASP A 114 7.09 1.85 22.44
CA ASP A 114 8.35 2.00 23.16
C ASP A 114 9.50 2.35 22.21
N ARG A 115 10.44 3.14 22.73
CA ARG A 115 11.61 3.62 21.97
C ARG A 115 12.44 2.49 21.36
N ARG A 116 12.42 1.30 21.97
CA ARG A 116 13.19 0.16 21.45
C ARG A 116 12.53 -0.41 20.19
N THR A 117 11.20 -0.49 20.16
CA THR A 117 10.48 -0.92 18.94
C THR A 117 10.67 0.09 17.82
N VAL A 118 10.56 1.40 18.10
CA VAL A 118 10.86 2.45 17.12
C VAL A 118 12.27 2.28 16.56
N TYR A 119 13.28 2.13 17.41
CA TYR A 119 14.66 1.90 16.99
C TYR A 119 14.82 0.66 16.07
N LEU A 120 14.13 -0.44 16.40
CA LEU A 120 14.18 -1.66 15.58
C LEU A 120 13.49 -1.48 14.22
N LEU A 121 12.39 -0.72 14.17
CA LEU A 121 11.72 -0.36 12.91
C LEU A 121 12.62 0.50 12.04
N GLU A 122 13.18 1.58 12.61
CA GLU A 122 14.08 2.47 11.88
C GLU A 122 15.36 1.75 11.41
N SER A 123 15.89 0.81 12.22
CA SER A 123 17.01 -0.04 11.79
C SER A 123 16.63 -0.96 10.62
N ALA A 124 15.41 -1.52 10.61
CA ALA A 124 14.93 -2.29 9.46
C ALA A 124 14.75 -1.41 8.21
N PHE A 125 14.34 -0.16 8.39
CA PHE A 125 14.21 0.77 7.27
C PHE A 125 15.57 1.16 6.67
N GLU A 126 16.63 1.25 7.48
CA GLU A 126 18.00 1.40 6.97
C GLU A 126 18.39 0.21 6.07
N GLU A 127 18.11 -1.04 6.52
CA GLU A 127 18.36 -2.23 5.70
C GLU A 127 17.49 -2.26 4.42
N LEU A 128 16.24 -1.82 4.50
CA LEU A 128 15.34 -1.72 3.33
C LEU A 128 15.79 -0.62 2.35
N ALA A 129 16.33 0.50 2.85
CA ALA A 129 16.87 1.57 2.01
C ALA A 129 18.08 1.08 1.20
N GLU A 130 18.98 0.27 1.82
CA GLU A 130 20.07 -0.39 1.07
C GLU A 130 19.52 -1.31 -0.03
N LEU A 131 18.46 -2.07 0.25
CA LEU A 131 17.81 -2.93 -0.75
C LEU A 131 17.10 -2.14 -1.86
N GLN A 132 16.54 -0.97 -1.54
CA GLN A 132 15.97 -0.05 -2.53
C GLN A 132 17.06 0.41 -3.52
N ASP A 133 18.21 0.84 -3.01
CA ASP A 133 19.34 1.28 -3.83
C ASP A 133 19.89 0.15 -4.71
N GLU A 134 19.97 -1.06 -4.17
CA GLU A 134 20.45 -2.25 -4.90
C GLU A 134 19.47 -2.70 -6.01
N SER A 135 18.17 -2.64 -5.75
CA SER A 135 17.14 -3.15 -6.66
C SER A 135 16.64 -2.11 -7.67
N GLY A 136 16.77 -0.83 -7.36
CA GLY A 136 16.16 0.27 -8.11
C GLY A 136 14.63 0.34 -8.01
N VAL A 137 14.02 -0.43 -7.09
CA VAL A 137 12.58 -0.40 -6.81
C VAL A 137 12.32 0.54 -5.64
N THR A 138 11.47 1.54 -5.82
CA THR A 138 11.06 2.44 -4.74
C THR A 138 10.32 1.68 -3.66
N ILE A 139 10.75 1.80 -2.40
CA ILE A 139 10.03 1.24 -1.25
C ILE A 139 9.25 2.36 -0.57
N ALA A 140 7.97 2.13 -0.31
CA ALA A 140 7.09 3.06 0.39
C ALA A 140 6.53 2.40 1.66
N VAL A 141 6.64 3.09 2.79
CA VAL A 141 6.16 2.63 4.09
C VAL A 141 4.74 3.15 4.31
N GLU A 142 3.82 2.27 4.66
CA GLU A 142 2.41 2.60 4.81
C GLU A 142 2.05 2.99 6.24
N ASN A 143 1.26 4.08 6.39
CA ASN A 143 0.63 4.44 7.66
C ASN A 143 -0.49 3.46 8.02
N LEU A 144 -0.67 3.16 9.32
CA LEU A 144 -1.58 2.09 9.76
C LEU A 144 -2.74 2.61 10.64
N PRO A 145 -3.92 1.94 10.61
CA PRO A 145 -5.17 2.48 11.18
C PRO A 145 -5.29 2.33 12.69
N PHE A 146 -4.50 1.46 13.33
CA PHE A 146 -4.76 1.06 14.71
C PHE A 146 -3.92 1.83 15.72
N ALA A 147 -4.53 2.83 16.40
CA ALA A 147 -3.87 3.67 17.40
C ALA A 147 -3.15 2.91 18.56
N ARG A 148 -3.47 1.64 18.78
CA ARG A 148 -2.89 0.81 19.85
C ARG A 148 -1.95 -0.28 19.37
N HIS A 149 -1.85 -0.48 18.06
CA HIS A 149 -1.15 -1.61 17.45
C HIS A 149 -0.13 -1.20 16.40
N SER A 150 -0.03 0.08 16.08
CA SER A 150 0.93 0.61 15.12
C SER A 150 1.75 1.76 15.69
N HIS A 151 3.00 1.83 15.24
CA HIS A 151 3.93 2.91 15.53
C HIS A 151 3.95 3.99 14.44
N PHE A 152 3.18 3.84 13.35
CA PHE A 152 3.17 4.76 12.22
C PHE A 152 1.73 5.17 11.85
N ARG A 153 1.23 6.24 12.45
CA ARG A 153 -0.15 6.73 12.32
C ARG A 153 -0.22 8.20 11.91
N ALA A 154 0.84 8.95 12.18
CA ALA A 154 0.94 10.38 11.89
C ALA A 154 2.35 10.74 11.44
N PRO A 155 2.53 11.85 10.71
CA PRO A 155 3.84 12.38 10.40
C PRO A 155 4.68 12.56 11.68
N GLY A 156 5.95 12.17 11.62
CA GLY A 156 6.87 12.24 12.74
C GLY A 156 6.83 11.10 13.76
N ASP A 157 5.93 10.10 13.59
CA ASP A 157 5.93 8.89 14.43
C ASP A 157 7.19 8.04 14.20
N LEU A 158 7.69 7.95 12.95
CA LEU A 158 8.89 7.21 12.54
C LEU A 158 9.73 8.01 11.54
N ASP A 159 11.05 7.84 11.59
CA ASP A 159 11.96 8.26 10.54
C ASP A 159 12.03 7.14 9.48
N LEU A 160 11.62 7.42 8.25
CA LEU A 160 11.57 6.43 7.16
C LEU A 160 12.95 6.14 6.52
N ARG A 161 14.01 6.78 6.98
CA ARG A 161 15.41 6.53 6.56
C ARG A 161 15.63 6.62 5.04
N GLY A 162 14.94 7.54 4.37
CA GLY A 162 15.02 7.74 2.92
C GLY A 162 14.07 6.87 2.11
N LEU A 163 13.23 6.06 2.74
CA LEU A 163 12.12 5.39 2.08
C LEU A 163 10.97 6.35 1.81
N GLY A 164 10.14 6.04 0.81
CA GLY A 164 8.94 6.80 0.49
C GLY A 164 7.79 6.56 1.49
N LEU A 165 6.76 7.40 1.38
CA LEU A 165 5.48 7.25 2.08
C LEU A 165 4.45 6.60 1.14
N ALA A 166 3.78 5.55 1.60
CA ALA A 166 2.51 5.09 1.08
C ALA A 166 1.40 5.60 2.02
N LEU A 167 0.63 6.58 1.56
CA LEU A 167 -0.46 7.14 2.36
C LEU A 167 -1.75 6.36 2.13
N ASP A 168 -2.17 5.59 3.12
CA ASP A 168 -3.52 5.05 3.18
C ASP A 168 -4.45 6.07 3.84
N ILE A 169 -5.41 6.58 3.06
CA ILE A 169 -6.30 7.65 3.50
C ILE A 169 -7.39 7.18 4.47
N GLY A 170 -7.83 5.94 4.34
CA GLY A 170 -8.77 5.34 5.27
C GLY A 170 -8.14 5.09 6.64
N HIS A 171 -6.90 4.65 6.68
CA HIS A 171 -6.10 4.53 7.91
C HIS A 171 -5.90 5.89 8.57
N ALA A 172 -5.55 6.91 7.79
CA ALA A 172 -5.38 8.27 8.26
C ALA A 172 -6.69 8.87 8.79
N ALA A 173 -7.82 8.60 8.15
CA ALA A 173 -9.15 9.02 8.63
C ALA A 173 -9.53 8.29 9.93
N ALA A 174 -9.28 6.98 10.03
CA ALA A 174 -9.55 6.18 11.23
C ALA A 174 -8.73 6.64 12.45
N THR A 175 -7.56 7.24 12.23
CA THR A 175 -6.71 7.81 13.29
C THR A 175 -6.91 9.31 13.49
N GLY A 176 -7.70 9.96 12.63
CA GLY A 176 -7.95 11.41 12.67
C GLY A 176 -6.75 12.25 12.24
N THR A 177 -5.83 11.69 11.46
CA THR A 177 -4.55 12.33 11.08
C THR A 177 -4.47 12.73 9.62
N LEU A 178 -5.53 12.51 8.81
CA LEU A 178 -5.50 12.78 7.36
C LEU A 178 -5.07 14.21 7.01
N ALA A 179 -5.58 15.22 7.74
CA ALA A 179 -5.21 16.62 7.51
C ALA A 179 -3.71 16.84 7.75
N HIS A 180 -3.14 16.23 8.80
CA HIS A 180 -1.70 16.34 9.10
C HIS A 180 -0.84 15.69 8.00
N TRP A 181 -1.30 14.56 7.41
CA TRP A 181 -0.60 13.93 6.30
C TRP A 181 -0.61 14.78 5.02
N LEU A 182 -1.73 15.48 4.76
CA LEU A 182 -1.84 16.36 3.59
C LEU A 182 -1.03 17.68 3.73
N GLU A 183 -0.72 18.07 4.96
CA GLU A 183 0.12 19.24 5.29
C GLU A 183 1.61 18.85 5.49
N ASP A 184 1.92 17.55 5.47
CA ASP A 184 3.27 17.06 5.72
C ASP A 184 4.18 17.27 4.50
N GLU A 185 5.28 17.99 4.71
CA GLU A 185 6.34 18.23 3.71
C GLU A 185 7.62 17.42 4.02
N THR A 186 7.60 16.57 5.05
CA THR A 186 8.79 15.86 5.53
C THR A 186 8.95 14.48 4.92
N HIS A 187 7.84 13.85 4.50
CA HIS A 187 7.84 12.53 3.88
C HIS A 187 7.69 12.65 2.36
N ASP A 188 8.41 11.81 1.65
CA ASP A 188 8.37 11.69 0.20
C ASP A 188 7.16 10.82 -0.20
N LEU A 189 6.02 11.47 -0.52
CA LEU A 189 4.80 10.78 -0.92
C LEU A 189 4.99 10.10 -2.28
N ARG A 190 4.94 8.77 -2.31
CA ARG A 190 5.16 7.94 -3.50
C ARG A 190 3.95 7.13 -3.93
N HIS A 191 3.06 6.85 -3.00
CA HIS A 191 1.92 5.96 -3.22
C HIS A 191 0.74 6.37 -2.36
N VAL A 192 -0.48 6.17 -2.85
CA VAL A 192 -1.70 6.46 -2.11
C VAL A 192 -2.69 5.32 -2.29
N HIS A 193 -3.12 4.73 -1.17
CA HIS A 193 -4.26 3.83 -1.14
C HIS A 193 -5.55 4.61 -0.96
N LEU A 194 -6.50 4.38 -1.85
CA LEU A 194 -7.79 5.06 -1.89
C LEU A 194 -8.91 4.10 -1.49
N HIS A 195 -9.52 4.38 -0.39
CA HIS A 195 -10.80 3.83 0.06
C HIS A 195 -11.47 4.79 1.05
N ASP A 196 -12.74 4.62 1.32
CA ASP A 196 -13.44 5.48 2.27
C ASP A 196 -13.57 4.81 3.65
N ASN A 197 -13.90 5.63 4.65
CA ASN A 197 -13.98 5.23 6.05
C ASN A 197 -14.98 6.14 6.78
N GLU A 198 -15.66 5.63 7.79
CA GLU A 198 -16.57 6.41 8.65
C GLU A 198 -15.85 7.24 9.73
N GLY A 199 -14.51 7.21 9.74
CA GLY A 199 -13.69 7.94 10.71
C GLY A 199 -13.75 7.39 12.14
N LEU A 200 -14.17 6.15 12.32
CA LEU A 200 -14.22 5.49 13.61
C LEU A 200 -12.82 5.06 14.04
N PRO A 201 -12.36 5.39 15.27
CA PRO A 201 -11.05 4.98 15.74
C PRO A 201 -10.84 3.47 15.64
N GLY A 202 -9.75 3.07 14.95
CA GLY A 202 -9.41 1.67 14.74
C GLY A 202 -10.28 0.94 13.72
N GLY A 203 -11.12 1.67 12.96
CA GLY A 203 -11.91 1.11 11.85
C GLY A 203 -11.08 1.04 10.57
N ASP A 204 -10.87 -0.17 10.06
CA ASP A 204 -10.28 -0.44 8.75
C ASP A 204 -11.38 -1.02 7.86
N GLN A 205 -12.18 -0.11 7.27
CA GLN A 205 -13.44 -0.49 6.63
C GLN A 205 -13.30 -0.78 5.14
N HIS A 206 -12.42 -0.08 4.42
CA HIS A 206 -12.27 -0.12 2.96
C HIS A 206 -13.61 0.10 2.23
N LEU A 207 -14.38 1.10 2.65
CA LEU A 207 -15.63 1.45 2.00
C LEU A 207 -15.40 2.00 0.58
N PRO A 208 -16.35 1.83 -0.35
CA PRO A 208 -16.33 2.54 -1.62
C PRO A 208 -16.25 4.05 -1.40
N LEU A 209 -15.51 4.75 -2.25
CA LEU A 209 -15.37 6.21 -2.20
C LEU A 209 -16.74 6.89 -2.29
N GLY A 210 -16.98 7.87 -1.42
CA GLY A 210 -18.26 8.57 -1.28
C GLY A 210 -19.26 7.86 -0.35
N ARG A 211 -18.89 6.77 0.30
CA ARG A 211 -19.72 6.08 1.31
C ARG A 211 -19.35 6.41 2.75
N GLY A 212 -18.19 7.00 2.96
CA GLY A 212 -17.69 7.45 4.26
C GLY A 212 -17.65 8.97 4.37
N ILE A 213 -16.60 9.46 5.04
CA ILE A 213 -16.44 10.89 5.36
C ILE A 213 -15.26 11.54 4.62
N ILE A 214 -14.49 10.80 3.82
CA ILE A 214 -13.26 11.31 3.23
C ILE A 214 -13.55 12.13 1.98
N ASP A 215 -13.14 13.41 1.97
CA ASP A 215 -13.04 14.15 0.72
C ASP A 215 -11.76 13.76 0.00
N VAL A 216 -11.91 12.98 -1.07
CA VAL A 216 -10.79 12.43 -1.83
C VAL A 216 -10.13 13.46 -2.76
N ALA A 217 -10.78 14.59 -3.07
CA ALA A 217 -10.26 15.56 -4.03
C ALA A 217 -8.92 16.19 -3.60
N PRO A 218 -8.74 16.69 -2.37
CA PRO A 218 -7.44 17.21 -1.93
C PRO A 218 -6.35 16.12 -1.89
N VAL A 219 -6.71 14.86 -1.61
CA VAL A 219 -5.78 13.73 -1.63
C VAL A 219 -5.24 13.50 -3.04
N ILE A 220 -6.12 13.42 -4.03
CA ILE A 220 -5.73 13.24 -5.45
C ILE A 220 -4.88 14.42 -5.93
N ALA A 221 -5.20 15.65 -5.51
CA ALA A 221 -4.42 16.82 -5.85
C ALA A 221 -2.99 16.74 -5.25
N ALA A 222 -2.87 16.34 -3.98
CA ALA A 222 -1.57 16.14 -3.33
C ALA A 222 -0.75 15.03 -4.00
N ALA A 223 -1.38 13.88 -4.29
CA ALA A 223 -0.73 12.76 -4.98
C ALA A 223 -0.20 13.17 -6.37
N ARG A 224 -1.01 13.89 -7.17
CA ARG A 224 -0.58 14.39 -8.47
C ARG A 224 0.56 15.39 -8.37
N SER A 225 0.54 16.27 -7.38
CA SER A 225 1.63 17.24 -7.14
C SER A 225 2.94 16.55 -6.78
N ALA A 226 2.87 15.42 -6.08
CA ALA A 226 4.02 14.60 -5.69
C ALA A 226 4.41 13.54 -6.74
N GLU A 227 3.69 13.44 -7.86
CA GLU A 227 3.83 12.36 -8.85
C GLU A 227 3.68 10.95 -8.22
N ALA A 228 2.87 10.85 -7.15
CA ALA A 228 2.59 9.60 -6.46
C ALA A 228 1.52 8.79 -7.21
N SER A 229 1.66 7.47 -7.20
CA SER A 229 0.64 6.57 -7.77
C SER A 229 -0.61 6.50 -6.89
N LEU A 230 -1.76 6.33 -7.54
CA LEU A 230 -3.08 6.20 -6.89
C LEU A 230 -3.59 4.78 -7.10
N VAL A 231 -3.95 4.08 -6.04
CA VAL A 231 -4.49 2.72 -6.10
C VAL A 231 -5.78 2.61 -5.29
N LEU A 232 -6.82 2.04 -5.90
CA LEU A 232 -8.03 1.64 -5.18
C LEU A 232 -7.75 0.35 -4.40
N GLU A 233 -7.92 0.40 -3.08
CA GLU A 233 -7.76 -0.73 -2.20
C GLU A 233 -9.09 -1.12 -1.54
N HIS A 234 -9.79 -2.08 -2.13
CA HIS A 234 -11.09 -2.55 -1.66
C HIS A 234 -11.09 -4.06 -1.37
N LYS A 235 -12.15 -4.52 -0.71
CA LYS A 235 -12.34 -5.93 -0.33
C LYS A 235 -13.01 -6.77 -1.41
N ASN A 236 -13.59 -6.15 -2.43
CA ASN A 236 -14.27 -6.83 -3.54
C ASN A 236 -14.38 -5.93 -4.78
N GLU A 237 -14.67 -6.55 -5.92
CA GLU A 237 -14.78 -5.90 -7.23
C GLU A 237 -15.95 -4.89 -7.31
N ALA A 238 -17.06 -5.14 -6.61
CA ALA A 238 -18.21 -4.23 -6.66
C ALA A 238 -17.87 -2.86 -6.07
N ASP A 239 -17.10 -2.84 -4.97
CA ASP A 239 -16.64 -1.62 -4.32
C ASP A 239 -15.63 -0.85 -5.21
N VAL A 240 -14.77 -1.58 -5.96
CA VAL A 240 -13.89 -0.98 -6.98
C VAL A 240 -14.71 -0.25 -8.04
N ILE A 241 -15.71 -0.90 -8.62
CA ILE A 241 -16.55 -0.30 -9.67
C ILE A 241 -17.34 0.91 -9.17
N GLU A 242 -17.83 0.85 -7.93
CA GLU A 242 -18.53 1.97 -7.31
C GLU A 242 -17.59 3.17 -7.13
N SER A 243 -16.37 2.95 -6.64
CA SER A 243 -15.37 4.00 -6.44
C SER A 243 -14.90 4.62 -7.76
N LEU A 244 -14.67 3.82 -8.80
CA LEU A 244 -14.32 4.32 -10.14
C LEU A 244 -15.43 5.23 -10.69
N ARG A 245 -16.70 4.84 -10.51
CA ARG A 245 -17.84 5.65 -10.92
C ARG A 245 -17.88 6.98 -10.15
N HIS A 246 -17.73 6.93 -8.83
CA HIS A 246 -17.71 8.12 -7.98
C HIS A 246 -16.62 9.10 -8.39
N LEU A 247 -15.39 8.63 -8.62
CA LEU A 247 -14.26 9.46 -9.05
C LEU A 247 -14.52 10.10 -10.42
N HIS A 248 -15.05 9.32 -11.36
CA HIS A 248 -15.38 9.82 -12.70
C HIS A 248 -16.51 10.86 -12.69
N GLU A 249 -17.59 10.62 -11.97
CA GLU A 249 -18.72 11.56 -11.82
C GLU A 249 -18.30 12.90 -11.18
N ARG A 250 -17.26 12.87 -10.34
CA ARG A 250 -16.63 14.07 -9.77
C ARG A 250 -15.58 14.73 -10.67
N GLY A 251 -15.28 14.15 -11.83
CA GLY A 251 -14.24 14.65 -12.75
C GLY A 251 -12.82 14.51 -12.18
N LEU A 252 -12.59 13.58 -11.26
CA LEU A 252 -11.29 13.35 -10.63
C LEU A 252 -10.43 12.35 -11.41
N ILE A 253 -11.03 11.51 -12.23
CA ILE A 253 -10.36 10.61 -13.18
C ILE A 253 -11.09 10.67 -14.53
N GLU A 254 -10.36 10.42 -15.61
CA GLU A 254 -10.93 10.36 -16.95
C GLU A 254 -11.28 8.92 -17.33
N ARG A 255 -12.15 8.81 -18.32
CA ARG A 255 -12.58 7.55 -18.90
C ARG A 255 -12.31 7.57 -20.39
N SER A 256 -11.42 6.70 -20.87
CA SER A 256 -11.09 6.51 -22.27
C SER A 256 -12.10 5.63 -23.00
#